data_a81eb0e6f9f213f93dd939650c3ccde3
#
_entry.id   a81eb0e6f9f213f93dd939650c3ccde3
#
_cell.length_a   1.000
_cell.length_b   1.000
_cell.length_c   1.000
_cell.angle_alpha   90.00
_cell.angle_beta   90.00
_cell.angle_gamma   90.00
#
_symmetry.space_group_name_H-M   'P 1'
#
loop_
_entity.id
_entity.type
_entity.pdbx_description
1 polymer ?
#
loop_
_entity_poly.entity_id
_entity_poly.type
_entity_poly.pdbx_seq_one_letter_code
_entity_poly.pdbx_strand_id
1 'polypeptide(L)'
;MRSEKTAETLLKERRYDVLGEIFEEYYRVQLSMEFIGREDFNGIRPFYHPILIPLEDKAFQAAMLTLIYQERVSKAYRMYEVRKKMDHLTPEMEQTVEDIRRFRKAASHYEFKEMQEAEAIVDDLLRKYPDAPGFLKFKCRFVMERLEGPQNASEAEKFLSYCLRVFPQDGYFMKYKGDLLWKKGLRNEAMAEYLKARECTNNGIVQLELDKFLKKQKSQAIRDCRDLLVSQRRSEALSLMEFWSRLMPEDEEIRGALYLAKVYSVRTKGELEELVRELCKELGITGNSPREGTLEEPVYKEALTCAWQRFGYPKALAEGRTRILCSDEEGEMEYLAEEIRSFLVHKEWQGEVYKLLGDIRKKQGRTREAFENYFLALDHEPHPYIKNELSRIFLEDLYDGSRRTGFFAKKADVTEFLNSWLDKYKSQEELQELLKRIL
;
A
#
# COMPACT_ATOMS: atom_id res chain seq x y z
N MET A 1 -1.80 38.91 27.30
CA MET A 1 -3.26 38.73 27.45
C MET A 1 -3.90 37.80 26.40
N ARG A 2 -3.68 37.90 25.08
CA ARG A 2 -4.21 36.93 24.11
C ARG A 2 -3.51 35.56 24.17
N SER A 3 -2.20 35.52 24.46
CA SER A 3 -1.41 34.29 24.50
C SER A 3 -1.66 33.42 25.76
N GLU A 4 -1.93 34.01 26.93
CA GLU A 4 -2.24 33.25 28.16
C GLU A 4 -3.55 32.49 28.08
N LYS A 5 -4.63 33.17 27.65
CA LYS A 5 -5.91 32.50 27.42
C LYS A 5 -5.81 31.40 26.37
N THR A 6 -4.94 31.57 25.39
CA THR A 6 -4.74 30.57 24.33
C THR A 6 -4.04 29.32 24.85
N ALA A 7 -2.97 29.45 25.64
CA ALA A 7 -2.23 28.29 26.16
C ALA A 7 -3.06 27.50 27.19
N GLU A 8 -3.76 28.16 28.11
CA GLU A 8 -4.68 27.51 29.07
C GLU A 8 -5.87 26.84 28.37
N THR A 9 -6.40 27.47 27.32
CA THR A 9 -7.49 26.90 26.53
C THR A 9 -7.02 25.66 25.76
N LEU A 10 -5.86 25.74 25.10
CA LEU A 10 -5.26 24.62 24.37
C LEU A 10 -4.90 23.46 25.30
N LEU A 11 -4.45 23.72 26.53
CA LEU A 11 -4.21 22.69 27.56
C LEU A 11 -5.53 22.02 27.98
N LYS A 12 -6.59 22.80 28.20
CA LYS A 12 -7.91 22.26 28.53
C LYS A 12 -8.52 21.44 27.39
N GLU A 13 -8.30 21.89 26.16
CA GLU A 13 -8.72 21.21 24.93
C GLU A 13 -7.79 20.08 24.50
N ARG A 14 -6.69 19.82 25.25
CA ARG A 14 -5.69 18.78 24.96
C ARG A 14 -5.02 18.92 23.57
N ARG A 15 -4.96 20.14 23.06
CA ARG A 15 -4.31 20.45 21.78
C ARG A 15 -2.79 20.53 21.96
N TYR A 16 -2.19 19.41 22.34
CA TYR A 16 -0.73 19.29 22.62
C TYR A 16 0.12 19.46 21.36
N ASP A 17 -0.42 19.18 20.19
CA ASP A 17 0.17 19.43 18.88
C ASP A 17 0.51 20.91 18.70
N VAL A 18 -0.49 21.77 18.84
CA VAL A 18 -0.36 23.22 18.70
C VAL A 18 0.48 23.84 19.81
N LEU A 19 0.29 23.35 21.05
CA LEU A 19 1.12 23.79 22.17
C LEU A 19 2.60 23.44 21.95
N GLY A 20 2.88 22.24 21.40
CA GLY A 20 4.23 21.82 21.09
C GLY A 20 4.94 22.74 20.09
N GLU A 21 4.25 23.15 19.04
CA GLU A 21 4.78 24.08 18.03
C GLU A 21 5.06 25.47 18.64
N ILE A 22 4.13 26.01 19.43
CA ILE A 22 4.30 27.30 20.12
C ILE A 22 5.51 27.24 21.06
N PHE A 23 5.67 26.15 21.81
CA PHE A 23 6.79 26.00 22.75
C PHE A 23 8.11 25.69 22.07
N GLU A 24 8.13 25.02 20.92
CA GLU A 24 9.36 24.85 20.13
C GLU A 24 9.87 26.19 19.60
N GLU A 25 8.99 27.03 19.14
CA GLU A 25 9.34 28.38 18.69
C GLU A 25 9.88 29.22 19.84
N TYR A 26 9.19 29.23 20.98
CA TYR A 26 9.62 29.95 22.19
C TYR A 26 10.97 29.43 22.70
N TYR A 27 11.17 28.11 22.74
CA TYR A 27 12.42 27.50 23.18
C TYR A 27 13.57 27.77 22.22
N ARG A 28 13.31 27.81 20.91
CA ARG A 28 14.30 28.18 19.89
C ARG A 28 14.75 29.62 20.06
N VAL A 29 13.85 30.52 20.38
CA VAL A 29 14.17 31.91 20.71
C VAL A 29 15.03 32.01 21.98
N GLN A 30 14.67 31.29 23.03
CA GLN A 30 15.47 31.28 24.28
C GLN A 30 16.86 30.67 24.09
N LEU A 31 17.00 29.59 23.32
CA LEU A 31 18.32 29.02 23.01
C LEU A 31 19.17 29.96 22.16
N SER A 32 18.59 30.69 21.23
CA SER A 32 19.31 31.70 20.46
C SER A 32 19.77 32.86 21.31
N MET A 33 19.05 33.20 22.39
CA MET A 33 19.44 34.20 23.38
C MET A 33 20.55 33.72 24.35
N GLU A 34 20.70 32.42 24.58
CA GLU A 34 21.87 31.88 25.32
C GLU A 34 23.19 32.03 24.55
N PHE A 35 23.14 32.08 23.22
CA PHE A 35 24.31 32.33 22.38
C PHE A 35 24.71 33.82 22.30
N ILE A 36 23.77 34.75 22.53
CA ILE A 36 24.02 36.17 22.68
C ILE A 36 24.45 36.34 24.14
N GLY A 37 25.70 36.65 24.37
CA GLY A 37 26.33 36.62 25.70
C GLY A 37 25.52 37.29 26.80
N ARG A 38 25.77 36.91 28.08
CA ARG A 38 25.04 37.37 29.29
C ARG A 38 24.90 38.88 29.42
N GLU A 39 25.81 39.68 28.83
CA GLU A 39 25.78 41.13 28.88
C GLU A 39 24.66 41.73 28.02
N ASP A 40 24.37 41.12 26.85
CA ASP A 40 23.29 41.58 25.99
C ASP A 40 21.90 41.19 26.51
N PHE A 41 21.81 40.10 27.28
CA PHE A 41 20.56 39.67 27.91
C PHE A 41 20.07 40.65 28.97
N ASN A 42 20.97 41.25 29.72
CA ASN A 42 20.63 42.27 30.72
C ASN A 42 20.11 43.57 30.10
N GLY A 43 20.47 43.90 28.88
CA GLY A 43 19.94 45.04 28.12
C GLY A 43 18.50 44.84 27.61
N ILE A 44 18.13 43.60 27.28
CA ILE A 44 16.79 43.24 26.74
C ILE A 44 15.80 42.89 27.86
N ARG A 45 16.29 42.43 29.05
CA ARG A 45 15.49 42.03 30.20
C ARG A 45 14.49 43.10 30.68
N PRO A 46 14.78 44.44 30.68
CA PRO A 46 13.83 45.45 31.11
C PRO A 46 12.59 45.57 30.21
N PHE A 47 12.69 45.22 28.95
CA PHE A 47 11.58 45.33 27.99
C PHE A 47 10.60 44.15 28.02
N TYR A 48 11.05 42.97 28.49
CA TYR A 48 10.26 41.74 28.52
C TYR A 48 9.84 41.28 29.92
N HIS A 49 10.51 41.83 30.96
CA HIS A 49 10.42 41.38 32.34
C HIS A 49 9.03 41.48 33.01
N PRO A 50 8.18 42.49 32.81
CA PRO A 50 6.90 42.58 33.49
C PRO A 50 5.80 41.69 32.91
N ILE A 51 5.97 41.28 31.66
CA ILE A 51 4.93 40.54 30.90
C ILE A 51 5.29 39.05 30.80
N LEU A 52 6.57 38.72 30.75
CA LEU A 52 7.04 37.35 30.46
C LEU A 52 7.33 36.51 31.71
N ILE A 53 7.66 37.09 32.88
CA ILE A 53 8.02 36.31 34.07
C ILE A 53 6.86 35.51 34.65
N PRO A 54 5.65 36.04 34.89
CA PRO A 54 4.51 35.25 35.34
C PRO A 54 3.97 34.30 34.25
N LEU A 55 4.10 34.69 32.96
CA LEU A 55 3.84 33.86 31.82
C LEU A 55 4.90 32.76 31.68
N GLU A 56 6.12 33.09 32.02
CA GLU A 56 7.30 32.23 31.93
C GLU A 56 7.17 30.99 32.81
N ASP A 57 6.74 31.12 34.06
CA ASP A 57 6.60 29.97 34.95
C ASP A 57 5.43 29.06 34.56
N LYS A 58 4.27 29.63 34.30
CA LYS A 58 3.10 28.87 33.80
C LYS A 58 3.32 28.30 32.41
N ALA A 59 3.93 29.07 31.50
CA ALA A 59 4.28 28.63 30.18
C ALA A 59 5.33 27.51 30.19
N PHE A 60 6.33 27.61 31.05
CA PHE A 60 7.34 26.58 31.24
C PHE A 60 6.72 25.28 31.78
N GLN A 61 5.89 25.37 32.82
CA GLN A 61 5.20 24.21 33.38
C GLN A 61 4.29 23.56 32.32
N ALA A 62 3.55 24.37 31.55
CA ALA A 62 2.74 23.90 30.45
C ALA A 62 3.60 23.24 29.36
N ALA A 63 4.75 23.80 29.02
CA ALA A 63 5.70 23.22 28.08
C ALA A 63 6.25 21.86 28.55
N MET A 64 6.62 21.77 29.82
CA MET A 64 7.10 20.53 30.45
C MET A 64 6.03 19.44 30.39
N LEU A 65 4.79 19.76 30.77
CA LEU A 65 3.65 18.85 30.67
C LEU A 65 3.39 18.45 29.22
N THR A 66 3.39 19.40 28.29
CA THR A 66 3.22 19.13 26.85
C THR A 66 4.27 18.16 26.33
N LEU A 67 5.55 18.34 26.70
CA LEU A 67 6.62 17.44 26.30
C LEU A 67 6.49 16.04 26.92
N ILE A 68 5.96 15.92 28.13
CA ILE A 68 5.59 14.63 28.74
C ILE A 68 4.48 13.98 27.92
N TYR A 69 3.42 14.73 27.57
CA TYR A 69 2.32 14.23 26.76
C TYR A 69 2.71 13.90 25.31
N GLN A 70 3.75 14.58 24.78
CA GLN A 70 4.31 14.26 23.45
C GLN A 70 5.39 13.17 23.48
N GLU A 71 5.65 12.55 24.63
CA GLU A 71 6.69 11.52 24.80
C GLU A 71 8.13 12.04 24.58
N ARG A 72 8.32 13.35 24.58
CA ARG A 72 9.62 14.02 24.41
C ARG A 72 10.31 14.28 25.75
N VAL A 73 10.35 13.26 26.61
CA VAL A 73 10.85 13.31 27.97
C VAL A 73 12.30 13.82 28.06
N SER A 74 13.15 13.41 27.12
CA SER A 74 14.55 13.89 27.08
C SER A 74 14.65 15.39 26.77
N LYS A 75 13.72 15.92 25.97
CA LYS A 75 13.67 17.36 25.67
C LYS A 75 13.17 18.14 26.87
N ALA A 76 12.16 17.64 27.58
CA ALA A 76 11.67 18.21 28.81
C ALA A 76 12.81 18.31 29.87
N TYR A 77 13.61 17.24 29.99
CA TYR A 77 14.76 17.25 30.92
C TYR A 77 15.83 18.28 30.52
N ARG A 78 16.15 18.42 29.24
CA ARG A 78 17.10 19.46 28.79
C ARG A 78 16.59 20.87 29.08
N MET A 79 15.30 21.14 28.86
CA MET A 79 14.69 22.43 29.19
C MET A 79 14.82 22.74 30.68
N TYR A 80 14.60 21.75 31.54
CA TYR A 80 14.80 21.90 32.97
C TYR A 80 16.26 22.25 33.33
N GLU A 81 17.25 21.54 32.79
CA GLU A 81 18.66 21.80 33.06
C GLU A 81 19.08 23.24 32.68
N VAL A 82 18.51 23.75 31.57
CA VAL A 82 18.70 25.13 31.15
C VAL A 82 18.08 26.10 32.18
N ARG A 83 16.85 25.84 32.60
CA ARG A 83 16.13 26.68 33.55
C ARG A 83 16.78 26.69 34.93
N LYS A 84 17.29 25.56 35.39
CA LYS A 84 18.05 25.41 36.63
C LYS A 84 19.28 26.32 36.70
N LYS A 85 19.97 26.50 35.57
CA LYS A 85 21.11 27.42 35.48
C LYS A 85 20.71 28.88 35.57
N MET A 86 19.44 29.22 35.40
CA MET A 86 18.88 30.57 35.47
C MET A 86 18.35 30.94 36.89
N ASP A 87 18.46 30.03 37.85
CA ASP A 87 17.98 30.19 39.25
C ASP A 87 16.49 30.51 39.43
N HIS A 88 15.65 30.07 38.48
CA HIS A 88 14.20 30.28 38.48
C HIS A 88 13.44 28.96 38.39
N LEU A 89 13.45 28.20 39.48
CA LEU A 89 12.64 26.97 39.57
C LEU A 89 11.56 27.16 40.64
N THR A 90 10.32 26.82 40.24
CA THR A 90 9.25 26.70 41.24
C THR A 90 9.20 25.26 41.78
N PRO A 91 8.66 25.05 43.00
CA PRO A 91 8.50 23.70 43.57
C PRO A 91 7.71 22.75 42.65
N GLU A 92 6.73 23.28 41.90
CA GLU A 92 5.92 22.50 40.93
C GLU A 92 6.74 22.04 39.73
N MET A 93 7.68 22.86 39.26
CA MET A 93 8.61 22.49 38.20
C MET A 93 9.58 21.41 38.66
N GLU A 94 10.14 21.56 39.85
CA GLU A 94 11.03 20.54 40.44
C GLU A 94 10.29 19.20 40.59
N GLN A 95 9.05 19.23 41.07
CA GLN A 95 8.24 18.04 41.20
C GLN A 95 7.95 17.37 39.82
N THR A 96 7.67 18.17 38.80
CA THR A 96 7.45 17.65 37.43
C THR A 96 8.71 16.97 36.89
N VAL A 97 9.87 17.54 37.17
CA VAL A 97 11.15 16.94 36.77
C VAL A 97 11.45 15.66 37.55
N GLU A 98 11.13 15.63 38.84
CA GLU A 98 11.29 14.42 39.63
C GLU A 98 10.36 13.29 39.09
N ASP A 99 9.16 13.61 38.70
CA ASP A 99 8.27 12.65 38.06
C ASP A 99 8.85 12.12 36.73
N ILE A 100 9.51 12.98 35.94
CA ILE A 100 10.24 12.57 34.74
C ILE A 100 11.41 11.61 35.07
N ARG A 101 12.17 11.93 36.12
CA ARG A 101 13.26 11.06 36.58
C ARG A 101 12.75 9.71 37.04
N ARG A 102 11.64 9.70 37.79
CA ARG A 102 10.96 8.48 38.21
C ARG A 102 10.51 7.65 37.02
N PHE A 103 9.95 8.25 35.97
CA PHE A 103 9.60 7.55 34.76
C PHE A 103 10.81 6.92 34.02
N ARG A 104 11.93 7.66 33.95
CA ARG A 104 13.18 7.10 33.40
C ARG A 104 13.70 5.93 34.25
N LYS A 105 13.55 6.03 35.57
CA LYS A 105 13.89 4.93 36.49
C LYS A 105 12.99 3.71 36.24
N ALA A 106 11.69 3.92 36.05
CA ALA A 106 10.78 2.84 35.67
C ALA A 106 11.19 2.17 34.34
N ALA A 107 11.61 2.95 33.33
CA ALA A 107 12.12 2.40 32.07
C ALA A 107 13.38 1.55 32.30
N SER A 108 14.30 1.99 33.15
CA SER A 108 15.50 1.23 33.54
C SER A 108 15.14 -0.07 34.27
N HIS A 109 14.24 -0.03 35.24
CA HIS A 109 13.75 -1.25 35.94
C HIS A 109 13.12 -2.25 34.95
N TYR A 110 12.37 -1.74 33.97
CA TYR A 110 11.80 -2.59 32.92
C TYR A 110 12.88 -3.30 32.09
N GLU A 111 13.94 -2.57 31.68
CA GLU A 111 15.07 -3.15 30.93
C GLU A 111 15.80 -4.23 31.75
N PHE A 112 15.92 -4.05 33.06
CA PHE A 112 16.50 -5.03 33.99
C PHE A 112 15.50 -6.13 34.42
N LYS A 113 14.28 -6.14 33.85
CA LYS A 113 13.20 -7.10 34.17
C LYS A 113 12.68 -7.04 35.62
N GLU A 114 12.89 -5.93 36.27
CA GLU A 114 12.30 -5.61 37.59
C GLU A 114 10.89 -5.04 37.39
N MET A 115 9.98 -5.92 36.96
CA MET A 115 8.66 -5.53 36.44
C MET A 115 7.75 -4.92 37.47
N GLN A 116 7.81 -5.40 38.72
CA GLN A 116 6.96 -4.92 39.82
C GLN A 116 7.30 -3.51 40.22
N GLU A 117 8.58 -3.21 40.32
CA GLU A 117 9.11 -1.89 40.65
C GLU A 117 8.80 -0.88 39.56
N ALA A 118 9.02 -1.29 38.30
CA ALA A 118 8.74 -0.45 37.16
C ALA A 118 7.24 -0.12 37.06
N GLU A 119 6.37 -1.09 37.24
CA GLU A 119 4.93 -0.90 37.16
C GLU A 119 4.39 -0.06 38.33
N ALA A 120 4.86 -0.27 39.54
CA ALA A 120 4.47 0.53 40.70
C ALA A 120 4.75 2.03 40.49
N ILE A 121 5.91 2.36 39.88
CA ILE A 121 6.25 3.74 39.54
C ILE A 121 5.29 4.28 38.47
N VAL A 122 5.01 3.51 37.44
CA VAL A 122 4.12 3.94 36.35
C VAL A 122 2.68 4.13 36.85
N ASP A 123 2.19 3.26 37.72
CA ASP A 123 0.86 3.37 38.32
C ASP A 123 0.71 4.60 39.20
N ASP A 124 1.79 4.96 39.95
CA ASP A 124 1.80 6.17 40.73
C ASP A 124 1.81 7.43 39.85
N LEU A 125 2.58 7.42 38.76
CA LEU A 125 2.59 8.50 37.77
C LEU A 125 1.25 8.64 37.08
N LEU A 126 0.58 7.54 36.73
CA LEU A 126 -0.75 7.56 36.12
C LEU A 126 -1.85 8.06 37.06
N ARG A 127 -1.72 7.89 38.38
CA ARG A 127 -2.62 8.54 39.35
C ARG A 127 -2.52 10.07 39.30
N LYS A 128 -1.31 10.59 39.08
CA LYS A 128 -1.07 12.03 38.96
C LYS A 128 -1.36 12.57 37.56
N TYR A 129 -1.05 11.79 36.51
CA TYR A 129 -1.17 12.14 35.10
C TYR A 129 -1.97 11.06 34.32
N PRO A 130 -3.28 10.93 34.57
CA PRO A 130 -4.08 9.79 34.09
C PRO A 130 -4.12 9.67 32.56
N ASP A 131 -4.01 10.78 31.87
CA ASP A 131 -4.11 10.82 30.39
C ASP A 131 -2.75 11.09 29.72
N ALA A 132 -1.63 10.87 30.41
CA ALA A 132 -0.30 11.04 29.80
C ALA A 132 -0.01 9.86 28.86
N PRO A 133 0.08 10.08 27.53
CA PRO A 133 0.18 8.99 26.56
C PRO A 133 1.44 8.16 26.75
N GLY A 134 2.57 8.78 27.11
CA GLY A 134 3.83 8.05 27.37
C GLY A 134 3.71 7.06 28.52
N PHE A 135 3.04 7.44 29.61
CA PHE A 135 2.83 6.55 30.76
C PHE A 135 1.81 5.47 30.42
N LEU A 136 0.73 5.80 29.70
CA LEU A 136 -0.25 4.84 29.23
C LEU A 136 0.37 3.82 28.26
N LYS A 137 1.21 4.28 27.33
CA LYS A 137 1.92 3.39 26.40
C LYS A 137 2.88 2.46 27.14
N PHE A 138 3.55 2.98 28.17
CA PHE A 138 4.42 2.14 28.99
C PHE A 138 3.63 1.11 29.81
N LYS A 139 2.48 1.51 30.39
CA LYS A 139 1.55 0.57 31.06
C LYS A 139 1.03 -0.51 30.13
N CYS A 140 0.76 -0.18 28.86
CA CYS A 140 0.37 -1.17 27.85
C CYS A 140 1.38 -2.32 27.75
N ARG A 141 2.70 -2.04 27.86
CA ARG A 141 3.72 -3.12 27.80
C ARG A 141 3.51 -4.14 28.90
N PHE A 142 3.31 -3.70 30.14
CA PHE A 142 3.07 -4.60 31.28
C PHE A 142 1.79 -5.42 31.08
N VAL A 143 0.72 -4.75 30.65
CA VAL A 143 -0.57 -5.39 30.40
C VAL A 143 -0.46 -6.46 29.29
N MET A 144 0.31 -6.16 28.22
CA MET A 144 0.49 -7.08 27.09
C MET A 144 1.45 -8.24 27.40
N GLU A 145 2.44 -8.04 28.28
CA GLU A 145 3.33 -9.12 28.73
C GLU A 145 2.62 -10.14 29.61
N ARG A 146 1.63 -9.71 30.40
CA ARG A 146 0.83 -10.58 31.25
C ARG A 146 -0.32 -11.30 30.53
N LEU A 147 -0.41 -11.19 29.22
CA LEU A 147 -1.48 -11.82 28.44
C LEU A 147 -1.42 -13.35 28.44
N GLU A 148 -1.47 -13.95 29.63
CA GLU A 148 -1.61 -15.38 29.87
C GLU A 148 -3.01 -15.66 30.46
N GLY A 149 -3.87 -16.25 29.64
CA GLY A 149 -5.23 -16.63 30.05
C GLY A 149 -6.32 -15.59 29.79
N PRO A 150 -7.60 -16.03 29.86
CA PRO A 150 -8.75 -15.21 29.44
C PRO A 150 -9.03 -13.99 30.36
N GLN A 151 -8.68 -14.08 31.65
CA GLN A 151 -8.91 -13.00 32.61
C GLN A 151 -8.01 -11.80 32.31
N ASN A 152 -6.74 -12.04 32.06
CA ASN A 152 -5.77 -11.00 31.72
C ASN A 152 -6.09 -10.37 30.35
N ALA A 153 -6.63 -11.16 29.42
CA ALA A 153 -7.09 -10.65 28.14
C ALA A 153 -8.28 -9.68 28.28
N SER A 154 -9.20 -9.93 29.23
CA SER A 154 -10.32 -9.00 29.50
C SER A 154 -9.85 -7.70 30.14
N GLU A 155 -8.87 -7.76 31.02
CA GLU A 155 -8.26 -6.56 31.63
C GLU A 155 -7.53 -5.72 30.59
N ALA A 156 -6.72 -6.36 29.74
CA ALA A 156 -6.03 -5.71 28.63
C ALA A 156 -7.02 -5.02 27.68
N GLU A 157 -8.14 -5.67 27.38
CA GLU A 157 -9.17 -5.10 26.50
C GLU A 157 -9.83 -3.86 27.10
N LYS A 158 -10.15 -3.90 28.38
CA LYS A 158 -10.72 -2.73 29.10
C LYS A 158 -9.74 -1.58 29.11
N PHE A 159 -8.46 -1.86 29.42
CA PHE A 159 -7.41 -0.84 29.46
C PHE A 159 -7.15 -0.23 28.07
N LEU A 160 -7.00 -1.04 27.04
CA LEU A 160 -6.81 -0.55 25.67
C LEU A 160 -8.04 0.21 25.15
N SER A 161 -9.25 -0.21 25.52
CA SER A 161 -10.49 0.50 25.19
C SER A 161 -10.52 1.89 25.85
N TYR A 162 -10.02 1.99 27.10
CA TYR A 162 -9.84 3.30 27.74
C TYR A 162 -8.82 4.16 26.97
N CYS A 163 -7.64 3.62 26.65
CA CYS A 163 -6.59 4.34 25.93
C CYS A 163 -7.10 4.85 24.57
N LEU A 164 -7.80 4.01 23.81
CA LEU A 164 -8.36 4.38 22.49
C LEU A 164 -9.54 5.35 22.58
N ARG A 165 -10.27 5.37 23.70
CA ARG A 165 -11.29 6.40 23.94
C ARG A 165 -10.66 7.77 24.17
N VAL A 166 -9.52 7.82 24.87
CA VAL A 166 -8.78 9.06 25.16
C VAL A 166 -7.98 9.50 23.94
N PHE A 167 -7.37 8.56 23.21
CA PHE A 167 -6.52 8.78 22.03
C PHE A 167 -6.99 7.95 20.85
N PRO A 168 -8.12 8.30 20.19
CA PRO A 168 -8.75 7.46 19.18
C PRO A 168 -7.92 7.27 17.90
N GLN A 169 -6.93 8.14 17.65
CA GLN A 169 -6.07 8.09 16.47
C GLN A 169 -4.60 7.78 16.81
N ASP A 170 -4.32 7.25 17.99
CA ASP A 170 -2.95 6.87 18.36
C ASP A 170 -2.62 5.47 17.82
N GLY A 171 -1.73 5.43 16.84
CA GLY A 171 -1.31 4.18 16.17
C GLY A 171 -0.65 3.17 17.11
N TYR A 172 -0.05 3.62 18.21
CA TYR A 172 0.56 2.72 19.20
C TYR A 172 -0.49 1.89 19.96
N PHE A 173 -1.57 2.54 20.40
CA PHE A 173 -2.66 1.82 21.07
C PHE A 173 -3.43 0.92 20.10
N MET A 174 -3.60 1.36 18.84
CA MET A 174 -4.18 0.50 17.79
C MET A 174 -3.32 -0.73 17.53
N LYS A 175 -1.98 -0.57 17.49
CA LYS A 175 -1.05 -1.71 17.37
C LYS A 175 -1.24 -2.70 18.51
N TYR A 176 -1.29 -2.24 19.76
CA TYR A 176 -1.51 -3.13 20.90
C TYR A 176 -2.89 -3.81 20.88
N LYS A 177 -3.92 -3.13 20.39
CA LYS A 177 -5.22 -3.76 20.14
C LYS A 177 -5.09 -4.87 19.09
N GLY A 178 -4.35 -4.62 18.02
CA GLY A 178 -4.00 -5.63 17.03
C GLY A 178 -3.26 -6.82 17.66
N ASP A 179 -2.25 -6.57 18.50
CA ASP A 179 -1.48 -7.60 19.22
C ASP A 179 -2.40 -8.45 20.13
N LEU A 180 -3.34 -7.82 20.83
CA LEU A 180 -4.32 -8.51 21.67
C LEU A 180 -5.25 -9.40 20.83
N LEU A 181 -5.80 -8.87 19.73
CA LEU A 181 -6.66 -9.63 18.82
C LEU A 181 -5.91 -10.80 18.19
N TRP A 182 -4.65 -10.60 17.83
CA TRP A 182 -3.78 -11.65 17.30
C TRP A 182 -3.58 -12.79 18.30
N LYS A 183 -3.30 -12.47 19.58
CA LYS A 183 -3.20 -13.46 20.66
C LYS A 183 -4.53 -14.19 20.94
N LYS A 184 -5.66 -13.51 20.72
CA LYS A 184 -7.00 -14.13 20.79
C LYS A 184 -7.34 -15.03 19.58
N GLY A 185 -6.48 -15.09 18.56
CA GLY A 185 -6.72 -15.83 17.32
C GLY A 185 -7.63 -15.11 16.32
N LEU A 186 -8.07 -13.88 16.62
CA LEU A 186 -8.91 -13.04 15.76
C LEU A 186 -8.03 -12.32 14.73
N ARG A 187 -7.45 -13.12 13.82
CA ARG A 187 -6.40 -12.64 12.91
C ARG A 187 -6.88 -11.56 11.94
N ASN A 188 -8.10 -11.68 11.45
CA ASN A 188 -8.67 -10.74 10.48
C ASN A 188 -8.89 -9.38 11.10
N GLU A 189 -9.43 -9.33 12.31
CA GLU A 189 -9.64 -8.11 13.08
C GLU A 189 -8.30 -7.49 13.48
N ALA A 190 -7.32 -8.32 13.85
CA ALA A 190 -5.98 -7.87 14.17
C ALA A 190 -5.31 -7.18 12.97
N MET A 191 -5.43 -7.75 11.77
CA MET A 191 -4.88 -7.16 10.55
C MET A 191 -5.50 -5.79 10.24
N ALA A 192 -6.82 -5.65 10.42
CA ALA A 192 -7.50 -4.36 10.24
C ALA A 192 -6.99 -3.30 11.24
N GLU A 193 -6.76 -3.67 12.50
CA GLU A 193 -6.20 -2.75 13.49
C GLU A 193 -4.73 -2.40 13.21
N TYR A 194 -3.90 -3.33 12.72
CA TYR A 194 -2.52 -3.03 12.34
C TYR A 194 -2.43 -2.07 11.15
N LEU A 195 -3.31 -2.18 10.16
CA LEU A 195 -3.38 -1.24 9.04
C LEU A 195 -3.75 0.17 9.52
N LYS A 196 -4.79 0.30 10.36
CA LYS A 196 -5.15 1.57 11.00
C LYS A 196 -3.99 2.14 11.82
N ALA A 197 -3.31 1.27 12.60
CA ALA A 197 -2.15 1.68 13.40
C ALA A 197 -1.04 2.25 12.52
N ARG A 198 -0.77 1.63 11.36
CA ARG A 198 0.22 2.10 10.39
C ARG A 198 -0.10 3.48 9.84
N GLU A 199 -1.37 3.73 9.51
CA GLU A 199 -1.83 5.02 8.98
C GLU A 199 -1.79 6.14 10.02
N CYS A 200 -2.06 5.80 11.29
CA CYS A 200 -2.18 6.77 12.38
C CYS A 200 -0.86 7.00 13.16
N THR A 201 0.18 6.18 12.94
CA THR A 201 1.42 6.32 13.71
C THR A 201 2.39 7.33 13.10
N ASN A 202 2.87 8.26 13.93
CA ASN A 202 3.96 9.18 13.58
C ASN A 202 5.33 8.65 14.09
N ASN A 203 5.36 7.48 14.73
CA ASN A 203 6.59 6.88 15.24
C ASN A 203 7.22 5.99 14.18
N GLY A 204 8.34 6.41 13.60
CA GLY A 204 9.02 5.71 12.52
C GLY A 204 9.46 4.27 12.87
N ILE A 205 9.75 3.97 14.14
CA ILE A 205 10.11 2.61 14.58
C ILE A 205 8.87 1.71 14.53
N VAL A 206 7.75 2.18 15.10
CA VAL A 206 6.48 1.44 15.09
C VAL A 206 5.99 1.24 13.66
N GLN A 207 6.11 2.27 12.83
CA GLN A 207 5.75 2.18 11.40
C GLN A 207 6.58 1.12 10.68
N LEU A 208 7.90 1.10 10.89
CA LEU A 208 8.80 0.11 10.28
C LEU A 208 8.48 -1.33 10.75
N GLU A 209 8.16 -1.51 12.03
CA GLU A 209 7.75 -2.81 12.57
C GLU A 209 6.45 -3.29 11.93
N LEU A 210 5.46 -2.40 11.84
CA LEU A 210 4.17 -2.70 11.20
C LEU A 210 4.34 -3.01 9.70
N ASP A 211 5.14 -2.23 8.97
CA ASP A 211 5.43 -2.47 7.55
C ASP A 211 6.05 -3.85 7.32
N LYS A 212 7.05 -4.22 8.13
CA LYS A 212 7.69 -5.53 8.05
C LYS A 212 6.70 -6.66 8.36
N PHE A 213 5.89 -6.48 9.40
CA PHE A 213 4.89 -7.47 9.80
C PHE A 213 3.81 -7.65 8.73
N LEU A 214 3.21 -6.54 8.25
CA LEU A 214 2.18 -6.55 7.22
C LEU A 214 2.70 -7.16 5.91
N LYS A 215 3.90 -6.79 5.48
CA LYS A 215 4.55 -7.38 4.30
C LYS A 215 4.72 -8.89 4.44
N LYS A 216 5.16 -9.37 5.62
CA LYS A 216 5.29 -10.80 5.90
C LYS A 216 3.94 -11.51 5.83
N GLN A 217 2.89 -10.95 6.45
CA GLN A 217 1.55 -11.54 6.46
C GLN A 217 0.92 -11.54 5.06
N LYS A 218 1.08 -10.46 4.30
CA LYS A 218 0.67 -10.38 2.89
C LYS A 218 1.32 -11.49 2.06
N SER A 219 2.64 -11.59 2.10
CA SER A 219 3.37 -12.62 1.35
C SER A 219 2.98 -14.04 1.78
N GLN A 220 2.64 -14.26 3.06
CA GLN A 220 2.12 -15.54 3.53
C GLN A 220 0.72 -15.80 2.97
N ALA A 221 -0.18 -14.83 2.98
CA ALA A 221 -1.53 -14.97 2.44
C ALA A 221 -1.53 -15.33 0.94
N ILE A 222 -0.63 -14.73 0.16
CA ILE A 222 -0.47 -15.06 -1.26
C ILE A 222 0.03 -16.50 -1.44
N ARG A 223 0.97 -16.96 -0.61
CA ARG A 223 1.41 -18.37 -0.62
C ARG A 223 0.27 -19.31 -0.24
N ASP A 224 -0.43 -19.02 0.87
CA ASP A 224 -1.57 -19.82 1.34
C ASP A 224 -2.66 -19.91 0.26
N CYS A 225 -2.92 -18.81 -0.46
CA CYS A 225 -3.83 -18.81 -1.61
C CYS A 225 -3.39 -19.81 -2.68
N ARG A 226 -2.12 -19.80 -3.08
CA ARG A 226 -1.59 -20.75 -4.08
C ARG A 226 -1.69 -22.19 -3.58
N ASP A 227 -1.36 -22.47 -2.32
CA ASP A 227 -1.46 -23.80 -1.72
C ASP A 227 -2.91 -24.29 -1.68
N LEU A 228 -3.86 -23.40 -1.37
CA LEU A 228 -5.29 -23.69 -1.41
C LEU A 228 -5.76 -24.01 -2.84
N LEU A 229 -5.27 -23.25 -3.84
CA LEU A 229 -5.60 -23.51 -5.25
C LEU A 229 -5.05 -24.86 -5.74
N VAL A 230 -3.80 -25.18 -5.38
CA VAL A 230 -3.19 -26.50 -5.67
C VAL A 230 -3.98 -27.62 -5.01
N SER A 231 -4.43 -27.42 -3.77
CA SER A 231 -5.26 -28.37 -3.03
C SER A 231 -6.75 -28.39 -3.46
N GLN A 232 -7.10 -27.68 -4.52
CA GLN A 232 -8.46 -27.54 -5.06
C GLN A 232 -9.48 -26.91 -4.10
N ARG A 233 -9.05 -26.27 -3.02
CA ARG A 233 -9.87 -25.54 -2.05
C ARG A 233 -10.16 -24.10 -2.55
N ARG A 234 -10.77 -24.00 -3.75
CA ARG A 234 -10.91 -22.76 -4.52
C ARG A 234 -11.73 -21.69 -3.80
N SER A 235 -12.81 -22.09 -3.12
CA SER A 235 -13.67 -21.16 -2.37
C SER A 235 -12.95 -20.52 -1.20
N GLU A 236 -12.08 -21.25 -0.54
CA GLU A 236 -11.28 -20.73 0.58
C GLU A 236 -10.17 -19.79 0.09
N ALA A 237 -9.51 -20.14 -1.02
CA ALA A 237 -8.55 -19.25 -1.67
C ALA A 237 -9.20 -17.91 -2.07
N LEU A 238 -10.40 -17.97 -2.69
CA LEU A 238 -11.14 -16.79 -3.07
C LEU A 238 -11.52 -15.94 -1.86
N SER A 239 -12.11 -16.54 -0.83
CA SER A 239 -12.49 -15.84 0.42
C SER A 239 -11.29 -15.20 1.12
N LEU A 240 -10.14 -15.88 1.11
CA LEU A 240 -8.90 -15.34 1.66
C LEU A 240 -8.46 -14.07 0.89
N MET A 241 -8.45 -14.12 -0.44
CA MET A 241 -8.02 -12.97 -1.25
C MET A 241 -9.04 -11.84 -1.27
N GLU A 242 -10.34 -12.13 -1.22
CA GLU A 242 -11.38 -11.11 -1.04
C GLU A 242 -11.24 -10.36 0.30
N PHE A 243 -10.89 -11.09 1.36
CA PHE A 243 -10.60 -10.46 2.65
C PHE A 243 -9.42 -9.48 2.53
N TRP A 244 -8.29 -9.93 1.97
CA TRP A 244 -7.11 -9.10 1.81
C TRP A 244 -7.32 -7.93 0.85
N SER A 245 -8.06 -8.11 -0.23
CA SER A 245 -8.40 -7.04 -1.17
C SER A 245 -9.24 -5.93 -0.54
N ARG A 246 -10.14 -6.28 0.40
CA ARG A 246 -10.88 -5.27 1.19
C ARG A 246 -9.99 -4.50 2.15
N LEU A 247 -8.96 -5.14 2.70
CA LEU A 247 -8.00 -4.50 3.61
C LEU A 247 -6.98 -3.62 2.87
N MET A 248 -6.56 -4.05 1.69
CA MET A 248 -5.50 -3.41 0.90
C MET A 248 -5.95 -3.28 -0.57
N PRO A 249 -6.94 -2.43 -0.87
CA PRO A 249 -7.56 -2.36 -2.20
C PRO A 249 -6.60 -1.86 -3.29
N GLU A 250 -5.61 -1.06 -2.92
CA GLU A 250 -4.63 -0.51 -3.85
C GLU A 250 -3.38 -1.39 -4.02
N ASP A 251 -3.29 -2.50 -3.28
CA ASP A 251 -2.12 -3.39 -3.37
C ASP A 251 -2.22 -4.31 -4.60
N GLU A 252 -1.31 -4.12 -5.54
CA GLU A 252 -1.32 -4.82 -6.83
C GLU A 252 -1.07 -6.32 -6.71
N GLU A 253 -0.19 -6.76 -5.79
CA GLU A 253 0.06 -8.19 -5.56
C GLU A 253 -1.20 -8.90 -5.01
N ILE A 254 -1.93 -8.23 -4.12
CA ILE A 254 -3.20 -8.76 -3.56
C ILE A 254 -4.27 -8.81 -4.66
N ARG A 255 -4.40 -7.75 -5.46
CA ARG A 255 -5.35 -7.75 -6.60
C ARG A 255 -5.02 -8.85 -7.60
N GLY A 256 -3.75 -9.01 -7.96
CA GLY A 256 -3.30 -10.09 -8.83
C GLY A 256 -3.63 -11.48 -8.28
N ALA A 257 -3.39 -11.71 -6.98
CA ALA A 257 -3.73 -12.96 -6.31
C ALA A 257 -5.25 -13.19 -6.23
N LEU A 258 -6.05 -12.13 -6.07
CA LEU A 258 -7.50 -12.20 -6.14
C LEU A 258 -7.97 -12.64 -7.54
N TYR A 259 -7.41 -12.05 -8.61
CA TYR A 259 -7.72 -12.46 -9.96
C TYR A 259 -7.32 -13.90 -10.22
N LEU A 260 -6.18 -14.35 -9.73
CA LEU A 260 -5.77 -15.75 -9.80
C LEU A 260 -6.79 -16.66 -9.11
N ALA A 261 -7.23 -16.34 -7.91
CA ALA A 261 -8.25 -17.10 -7.18
C ALA A 261 -9.61 -17.10 -7.93
N LYS A 262 -10.01 -15.95 -8.49
CA LYS A 262 -11.22 -15.85 -9.34
C LYS A 262 -11.12 -16.75 -10.57
N VAL A 263 -9.99 -16.71 -11.30
CA VAL A 263 -9.76 -17.57 -12.47
C VAL A 263 -9.98 -19.04 -12.14
N TYR A 264 -9.46 -19.53 -11.02
CA TYR A 264 -9.65 -20.92 -10.60
C TYR A 264 -11.07 -21.23 -10.11
N SER A 265 -11.83 -20.23 -9.64
CA SER A 265 -13.17 -20.41 -9.06
C SER A 265 -14.29 -20.36 -10.12
N VAL A 266 -14.08 -19.69 -11.25
CA VAL A 266 -15.02 -19.58 -12.36
C VAL A 266 -15.38 -20.96 -12.91
N ARG A 267 -16.67 -21.18 -13.23
CA ARG A 267 -17.19 -22.48 -13.70
C ARG A 267 -17.49 -22.52 -15.19
N THR A 268 -17.89 -21.40 -15.76
CA THR A 268 -18.32 -21.31 -17.16
C THR A 268 -17.30 -20.57 -18.02
N LYS A 269 -17.29 -20.87 -19.32
CA LYS A 269 -16.42 -20.19 -20.27
C LYS A 269 -16.77 -18.69 -20.40
N GLY A 270 -18.07 -18.35 -20.39
CA GLY A 270 -18.51 -16.95 -20.46
C GLY A 270 -18.05 -16.11 -19.28
N GLU A 271 -18.16 -16.63 -18.06
CA GLU A 271 -17.62 -15.96 -16.86
C GLU A 271 -16.10 -15.77 -16.94
N LEU A 272 -15.39 -16.76 -17.52
CA LEU A 272 -13.94 -16.66 -17.69
C LEU A 272 -13.57 -15.57 -18.70
N GLU A 273 -14.31 -15.45 -19.81
CA GLU A 273 -14.13 -14.40 -20.82
C GLU A 273 -14.36 -13.00 -20.24
N GLU A 274 -15.38 -12.85 -19.39
CA GLU A 274 -15.66 -11.59 -18.71
C GLU A 274 -14.54 -11.23 -17.74
N LEU A 275 -14.09 -12.21 -16.95
CA LEU A 275 -12.99 -12.02 -16.01
C LEU A 275 -11.67 -11.63 -16.72
N VAL A 276 -11.37 -12.23 -17.88
CA VAL A 276 -10.20 -11.86 -18.68
C VAL A 276 -10.33 -10.42 -19.21
N ARG A 277 -11.53 -10.01 -19.64
CA ARG A 277 -11.76 -8.61 -20.04
C ARG A 277 -11.58 -7.63 -18.88
N GLU A 278 -12.07 -7.97 -17.69
CA GLU A 278 -11.83 -7.16 -16.49
C GLU A 278 -10.33 -7.08 -16.15
N LEU A 279 -9.64 -8.22 -16.17
CA LEU A 279 -8.22 -8.30 -15.89
C LEU A 279 -7.38 -7.48 -16.88
N CYS A 280 -7.69 -7.57 -18.16
CA CYS A 280 -7.04 -6.75 -19.19
C CYS A 280 -7.32 -5.25 -18.99
N LYS A 281 -8.54 -4.88 -18.59
CA LYS A 281 -8.90 -3.50 -18.29
C LYS A 281 -8.13 -2.96 -17.07
N GLU A 282 -8.04 -3.73 -16.01
CA GLU A 282 -7.23 -3.40 -14.80
C GLU A 282 -5.76 -3.18 -15.18
N LEU A 283 -5.21 -4.05 -16.02
CA LEU A 283 -3.83 -3.94 -16.51
C LEU A 283 -3.64 -2.80 -17.53
N GLY A 284 -4.70 -2.04 -17.83
CA GLY A 284 -4.63 -0.97 -18.84
C GLY A 284 -4.41 -1.48 -20.25
N ILE A 285 -4.62 -2.79 -20.49
CA ILE A 285 -4.57 -3.41 -21.82
C ILE A 285 -5.86 -3.02 -22.54
N THR A 286 -5.93 -1.79 -23.03
CA THR A 286 -7.00 -1.34 -23.91
C THR A 286 -6.49 -1.40 -25.34
N GLY A 287 -6.91 -2.43 -26.09
CA GLY A 287 -6.72 -2.53 -27.56
C GLY A 287 -5.28 -2.72 -27.96
N ASN A 288 -4.30 -3.26 -27.51
CA ASN A 288 -2.96 -3.61 -28.02
C ASN A 288 -1.74 -2.88 -27.44
N SER A 289 -1.88 -2.00 -26.46
CA SER A 289 -0.70 -1.46 -25.77
C SER A 289 -0.98 -1.34 -24.27
N PRO A 290 -0.07 -1.84 -23.42
CA PRO A 290 -0.14 -1.61 -21.98
C PRO A 290 0.08 -0.13 -21.66
N ARG A 291 -0.50 0.36 -20.56
CA ARG A 291 -0.07 1.63 -19.99
C ARG A 291 1.34 1.43 -19.41
N GLU A 292 2.26 2.35 -19.72
CA GLU A 292 3.58 2.37 -19.09
C GLU A 292 3.46 2.22 -17.58
N GLY A 293 4.15 1.25 -17.00
CA GLY A 293 4.34 1.07 -15.56
C GLY A 293 3.40 0.11 -14.81
N THR A 294 2.36 -0.47 -15.44
CA THR A 294 1.38 -1.34 -14.71
C THR A 294 1.62 -2.83 -14.85
N LEU A 295 2.59 -3.28 -15.63
CA LEU A 295 2.67 -4.67 -16.09
C LEU A 295 3.76 -5.54 -15.46
N GLU A 296 4.48 -5.01 -14.47
CA GLU A 296 5.58 -5.75 -13.86
C GLU A 296 5.15 -6.79 -12.80
N GLU A 297 3.89 -6.75 -12.35
CA GLU A 297 3.46 -7.65 -11.27
C GLU A 297 3.31 -9.11 -11.73
N PRO A 298 4.18 -10.02 -11.24
CA PRO A 298 4.22 -11.42 -11.69
C PRO A 298 2.88 -12.15 -11.49
N VAL A 299 2.12 -11.76 -10.46
CA VAL A 299 0.86 -12.44 -10.08
C VAL A 299 -0.26 -12.19 -11.08
N TYR A 300 -0.32 -11.00 -11.68
CA TYR A 300 -1.28 -10.72 -12.77
C TYR A 300 -0.94 -11.51 -14.03
N LYS A 301 0.35 -11.60 -14.38
CA LYS A 301 0.82 -12.43 -15.49
C LYS A 301 0.46 -13.90 -15.27
N GLU A 302 0.64 -14.39 -14.05
CA GLU A 302 0.23 -15.74 -13.66
C GLU A 302 -1.28 -15.95 -13.82
N ALA A 303 -2.11 -15.03 -13.33
CA ALA A 303 -3.57 -15.11 -13.46
C ALA A 303 -4.01 -15.16 -14.93
N LEU A 304 -3.43 -14.30 -15.77
CA LEU A 304 -3.74 -14.25 -17.22
C LEU A 304 -3.31 -15.54 -17.93
N THR A 305 -2.11 -16.05 -17.65
CA THR A 305 -1.61 -17.33 -18.17
C THR A 305 -2.52 -18.48 -17.77
N CYS A 306 -2.92 -18.56 -16.50
CA CYS A 306 -3.85 -19.59 -16.02
C CYS A 306 -5.22 -19.47 -16.70
N ALA A 307 -5.71 -18.26 -16.98
CA ALA A 307 -6.95 -18.06 -17.72
C ALA A 307 -6.85 -18.63 -19.14
N TRP A 308 -5.77 -18.37 -19.87
CA TRP A 308 -5.55 -18.94 -21.22
C TRP A 308 -5.46 -20.46 -21.18
N GLN A 309 -4.76 -21.05 -20.22
CA GLN A 309 -4.73 -22.51 -20.06
C GLN A 309 -6.13 -23.11 -19.84
N ARG A 310 -6.98 -22.44 -19.11
CA ARG A 310 -8.38 -22.87 -18.91
C ARG A 310 -9.24 -22.76 -20.17
N PHE A 311 -8.88 -21.90 -21.11
CA PHE A 311 -9.45 -21.90 -22.46
C PHE A 311 -8.97 -23.06 -23.33
N GLY A 312 -8.01 -23.85 -22.85
CA GLY A 312 -7.46 -24.99 -23.57
C GLY A 312 -6.12 -24.75 -24.24
N TYR A 313 -5.51 -23.57 -24.04
CA TYR A 313 -4.20 -23.28 -24.61
C TYR A 313 -3.11 -24.17 -23.98
N PRO A 314 -2.19 -24.73 -24.78
CA PRO A 314 -0.95 -25.31 -24.26
C PRO A 314 -0.21 -24.29 -23.43
N LYS A 315 0.49 -24.76 -22.37
CA LYS A 315 1.17 -23.90 -21.40
C LYS A 315 2.07 -22.87 -22.09
N ALA A 316 2.92 -23.29 -23.00
CA ALA A 316 3.85 -22.39 -23.68
C ALA A 316 3.16 -21.33 -24.55
N LEU A 317 2.05 -21.67 -25.23
CA LEU A 317 1.26 -20.67 -25.97
C LEU A 317 0.54 -19.70 -25.04
N ALA A 318 0.03 -20.17 -23.90
CA ALA A 318 -0.58 -19.32 -22.89
C ALA A 318 0.45 -18.34 -22.27
N GLU A 319 1.64 -18.82 -21.96
CA GLU A 319 2.78 -18.00 -21.49
C GLU A 319 3.22 -17.00 -22.56
N GLY A 320 3.37 -17.45 -23.80
CA GLY A 320 3.73 -16.61 -24.94
C GLY A 320 2.71 -15.48 -25.17
N ARG A 321 1.42 -15.80 -25.13
CA ARG A 321 0.34 -14.81 -25.26
C ARG A 321 0.39 -13.78 -24.13
N THR A 322 0.60 -14.22 -22.89
CA THR A 322 0.75 -13.32 -21.73
C THR A 322 1.96 -12.41 -21.89
N ARG A 323 3.11 -12.95 -22.32
CA ARG A 323 4.34 -12.17 -22.56
C ARG A 323 4.16 -11.13 -23.67
N ILE A 324 3.50 -11.49 -24.78
CA ILE A 324 3.18 -10.53 -25.85
C ILE A 324 2.34 -9.38 -25.31
N LEU A 325 1.35 -9.65 -24.47
CA LEU A 325 0.48 -8.63 -23.91
C LEU A 325 1.24 -7.73 -22.92
N CYS A 326 2.20 -8.28 -22.17
CA CYS A 326 2.84 -7.66 -21.02
C CYS A 326 4.27 -7.15 -21.25
N SER A 327 4.91 -7.36 -22.40
CA SER A 327 6.26 -6.90 -22.68
C SER A 327 6.30 -5.99 -23.91
N ASP A 328 7.14 -4.97 -23.87
CA ASP A 328 7.43 -4.08 -24.98
C ASP A 328 8.91 -4.14 -25.40
N GLU A 329 9.70 -5.07 -24.85
CA GLU A 329 11.10 -5.23 -25.19
C GLU A 329 11.27 -5.89 -26.56
N GLU A 330 11.82 -5.18 -27.54
CA GLU A 330 11.98 -5.65 -28.92
C GLU A 330 12.82 -6.94 -29.03
N GLY A 331 13.88 -7.06 -28.23
CA GLY A 331 14.74 -8.26 -28.20
C GLY A 331 14.01 -9.50 -27.69
N GLU A 332 13.15 -9.34 -26.69
CA GLU A 332 12.30 -10.41 -26.16
C GLU A 332 11.29 -10.89 -27.20
N MET A 333 10.72 -9.97 -27.97
CA MET A 333 9.73 -10.29 -28.99
C MET A 333 10.26 -11.19 -30.11
N GLU A 334 11.52 -11.03 -30.55
CA GLU A 334 12.09 -11.90 -31.58
C GLU A 334 12.34 -13.31 -31.05
N TYR A 335 12.88 -13.43 -29.84
CA TYR A 335 13.04 -14.73 -29.18
C TYR A 335 11.70 -15.45 -29.00
N LEU A 336 10.69 -14.72 -28.56
CA LEU A 336 9.32 -15.23 -28.39
C LEU A 336 8.69 -15.67 -29.72
N ALA A 337 8.96 -14.94 -30.81
CA ALA A 337 8.50 -15.32 -32.14
C ALA A 337 9.06 -16.69 -32.58
N GLU A 338 10.34 -16.98 -32.31
CA GLU A 338 10.94 -18.28 -32.62
C GLU A 338 10.34 -19.39 -31.75
N GLU A 339 10.14 -19.13 -30.46
CA GLU A 339 9.50 -20.08 -29.53
C GLU A 339 8.08 -20.45 -30.01
N ILE A 340 7.26 -19.44 -30.33
CA ILE A 340 5.88 -19.62 -30.79
C ILE A 340 5.84 -20.34 -32.15
N ARG A 341 6.77 -20.05 -33.08
CA ARG A 341 6.85 -20.75 -34.37
C ARG A 341 7.01 -22.25 -34.25
N SER A 342 7.66 -22.73 -33.18
CA SER A 342 7.83 -24.16 -32.94
C SER A 342 6.50 -24.92 -32.86
N PHE A 343 5.40 -24.23 -32.52
CA PHE A 343 4.05 -24.79 -32.43
C PHE A 343 3.34 -24.92 -33.78
N LEU A 344 3.90 -24.41 -34.89
CA LEU A 344 3.31 -24.59 -36.24
C LEU A 344 3.22 -26.05 -36.67
N VAL A 345 3.94 -26.96 -36.00
CA VAL A 345 3.83 -28.42 -36.24
C VAL A 345 2.44 -28.97 -35.80
N HIS A 346 1.76 -28.27 -34.89
CA HIS A 346 0.46 -28.66 -34.37
C HIS A 346 -0.65 -27.96 -35.17
N LYS A 347 -1.32 -28.71 -36.04
CA LYS A 347 -2.32 -28.16 -36.98
C LYS A 347 -3.44 -27.39 -36.29
N GLU A 348 -3.88 -27.87 -35.13
CA GLU A 348 -4.95 -27.27 -34.32
C GLU A 348 -4.60 -25.89 -33.75
N TRP A 349 -3.33 -25.54 -33.72
CA TRP A 349 -2.83 -24.28 -33.15
C TRP A 349 -2.26 -23.31 -34.19
N GLN A 350 -2.21 -23.72 -35.49
CA GLN A 350 -1.59 -22.89 -36.51
C GLN A 350 -2.23 -21.51 -36.63
N GLY A 351 -3.55 -21.43 -36.56
CA GLY A 351 -4.27 -20.16 -36.58
C GLY A 351 -3.88 -19.24 -35.41
N GLU A 352 -3.82 -19.78 -34.19
CA GLU A 352 -3.40 -19.02 -33.03
C GLU A 352 -1.93 -18.62 -33.12
N VAL A 353 -1.05 -19.49 -33.54
CA VAL A 353 0.39 -19.20 -33.71
C VAL A 353 0.59 -18.05 -34.68
N TYR A 354 -0.05 -18.08 -35.87
CA TYR A 354 0.03 -16.98 -36.82
C TYR A 354 -0.56 -15.68 -36.26
N LYS A 355 -1.65 -15.73 -35.49
CA LYS A 355 -2.21 -14.57 -34.81
C LYS A 355 -1.20 -13.97 -33.83
N LEU A 356 -0.56 -14.76 -32.96
CA LEU A 356 0.42 -14.30 -32.03
C LEU A 356 1.68 -13.75 -32.71
N LEU A 357 2.14 -14.35 -33.80
CA LEU A 357 3.21 -13.81 -34.64
C LEU A 357 2.83 -12.45 -35.23
N GLY A 358 1.58 -12.28 -35.65
CA GLY A 358 1.03 -11.01 -36.11
C GLY A 358 1.09 -9.95 -34.99
N ASP A 359 0.69 -10.29 -33.77
CA ASP A 359 0.74 -9.39 -32.61
C ASP A 359 2.18 -8.97 -32.29
N ILE A 360 3.14 -9.90 -32.36
CA ILE A 360 4.57 -9.60 -32.19
C ILE A 360 5.05 -8.62 -33.26
N ARG A 361 4.77 -8.89 -34.54
CA ARG A 361 5.20 -8.03 -35.64
C ARG A 361 4.58 -6.64 -35.57
N LYS A 362 3.33 -6.56 -35.11
CA LYS A 362 2.64 -5.30 -34.86
C LYS A 362 3.37 -4.49 -33.78
N LYS A 363 3.72 -5.10 -32.63
CA LYS A 363 4.48 -4.43 -31.57
C LYS A 363 5.87 -3.95 -32.05
N GLN A 364 6.50 -4.69 -32.95
CA GLN A 364 7.78 -4.32 -33.56
C GLN A 364 7.61 -3.21 -34.64
N GLY A 365 6.41 -2.68 -34.90
CA GLY A 365 6.15 -1.71 -35.97
C GLY A 365 6.23 -2.32 -37.39
N ARG A 366 6.38 -3.63 -37.52
CA ARG A 366 6.44 -4.36 -38.80
C ARG A 366 5.02 -4.65 -39.31
N THR A 367 4.29 -3.59 -39.59
CA THR A 367 2.83 -3.66 -39.87
C THR A 367 2.48 -4.60 -41.03
N ARG A 368 3.26 -4.59 -42.14
CA ARG A 368 3.03 -5.48 -43.26
C ARG A 368 3.14 -6.95 -42.87
N GLU A 369 4.20 -7.34 -42.18
CA GLU A 369 4.42 -8.69 -41.69
C GLU A 369 3.34 -9.10 -40.67
N ALA A 370 2.87 -8.16 -39.87
CA ALA A 370 1.77 -8.40 -38.95
C ALA A 370 0.50 -8.80 -39.70
N PHE A 371 0.11 -8.04 -40.71
CA PHE A 371 -1.06 -8.37 -41.53
C PHE A 371 -0.89 -9.70 -42.28
N GLU A 372 0.29 -9.97 -42.84
CA GLU A 372 0.58 -11.27 -43.46
C GLU A 372 0.31 -12.45 -42.52
N ASN A 373 0.77 -12.34 -41.31
CA ASN A 373 0.51 -13.35 -40.26
C ASN A 373 -0.97 -13.43 -39.88
N TYR A 374 -1.67 -12.30 -39.74
CA TYR A 374 -3.11 -12.31 -39.47
C TYR A 374 -3.92 -12.96 -40.57
N PHE A 375 -3.58 -12.74 -41.86
CA PHE A 375 -4.22 -13.43 -42.97
C PHE A 375 -3.95 -14.93 -42.98
N LEU A 376 -2.71 -15.36 -42.68
CA LEU A 376 -2.40 -16.76 -42.49
C LEU A 376 -3.20 -17.38 -41.34
N ALA A 377 -3.42 -16.62 -40.26
CA ALA A 377 -4.26 -17.07 -39.17
C ALA A 377 -5.72 -17.33 -39.60
N LEU A 378 -6.27 -16.50 -40.48
CA LEU A 378 -7.62 -16.67 -41.01
C LEU A 378 -7.74 -17.90 -41.98
N ASP A 379 -6.67 -18.28 -42.66
CA ASP A 379 -6.65 -19.46 -43.55
C ASP A 379 -6.63 -20.79 -42.77
N HIS A 380 -6.15 -20.79 -41.55
CA HIS A 380 -6.20 -21.95 -40.67
C HIS A 380 -7.46 -21.85 -39.83
N GLU A 381 -8.26 -22.91 -39.73
CA GLU A 381 -9.46 -22.91 -38.89
C GLU A 381 -9.12 -22.54 -37.45
N PRO A 382 -9.13 -21.25 -37.07
CA PRO A 382 -8.79 -20.83 -35.74
C PRO A 382 -9.88 -21.23 -34.76
N HIS A 383 -9.49 -21.43 -33.48
CA HIS A 383 -10.46 -21.63 -32.43
C HIS A 383 -11.52 -20.50 -32.48
N PRO A 384 -12.84 -20.79 -32.29
CA PRO A 384 -13.92 -19.81 -32.50
C PRO A 384 -13.71 -18.46 -31.78
N TYR A 385 -13.07 -18.50 -30.63
CA TYR A 385 -12.70 -17.30 -29.89
C TYR A 385 -11.69 -16.42 -30.65
N ILE A 386 -10.69 -17.05 -31.27
CA ILE A 386 -9.64 -16.37 -32.04
C ILE A 386 -10.17 -15.71 -33.28
N LYS A 387 -11.11 -16.37 -33.97
CA LYS A 387 -11.76 -15.83 -35.17
C LYS A 387 -12.47 -14.50 -34.88
N ASN A 388 -13.21 -14.43 -33.76
CA ASN A 388 -13.89 -13.21 -33.34
C ASN A 388 -12.90 -12.11 -32.98
N GLU A 389 -11.79 -12.45 -32.29
CA GLU A 389 -10.76 -11.52 -31.92
C GLU A 389 -10.00 -10.97 -33.11
N LEU A 390 -9.63 -11.80 -34.06
CA LEU A 390 -9.00 -11.40 -35.33
C LEU A 390 -9.89 -10.44 -36.11
N SER A 391 -11.18 -10.75 -36.28
CA SER A 391 -12.10 -9.86 -36.94
C SER A 391 -12.19 -8.49 -36.30
N ARG A 392 -12.16 -8.44 -34.98
CA ARG A 392 -12.12 -7.19 -34.20
C ARG A 392 -10.83 -6.40 -34.43
N ILE A 393 -9.68 -7.05 -34.36
CA ILE A 393 -8.36 -6.42 -34.57
C ILE A 393 -8.28 -5.82 -35.97
N PHE A 394 -8.71 -6.55 -37.01
CA PHE A 394 -8.73 -6.05 -38.38
C PHE A 394 -9.62 -4.82 -38.53
N LEU A 395 -10.79 -4.80 -37.91
CA LEU A 395 -11.71 -3.67 -37.99
C LEU A 395 -11.14 -2.45 -37.26
N GLU A 396 -10.59 -2.63 -36.06
CA GLU A 396 -10.05 -1.54 -35.29
C GLU A 396 -8.79 -0.94 -35.92
N ASP A 397 -7.88 -1.76 -36.40
CA ASP A 397 -6.58 -1.29 -36.90
C ASP A 397 -6.64 -0.79 -38.34
N LEU A 398 -7.50 -1.37 -39.18
CA LEU A 398 -7.64 -0.95 -40.60
C LEU A 398 -8.61 0.22 -40.76
N TYR A 399 -9.60 0.36 -39.86
CA TYR A 399 -10.71 1.31 -40.05
C TYR A 399 -10.65 2.52 -39.11
N ASP A 400 -9.82 2.54 -38.09
CA ASP A 400 -9.71 3.73 -37.24
C ASP A 400 -9.01 4.87 -37.99
N GLY A 401 -9.69 5.41 -38.98
CA GLY A 401 -9.24 6.58 -39.75
C GLY A 401 -9.05 7.85 -38.94
N SER A 402 -9.36 7.83 -37.63
CA SER A 402 -9.13 8.94 -36.71
C SER A 402 -7.69 8.96 -36.17
N ARG A 403 -7.00 7.82 -36.21
CA ARG A 403 -5.58 7.72 -35.78
C ARG A 403 -4.67 7.69 -37.00
N ARG A 404 -4.14 8.85 -37.37
CA ARG A 404 -3.22 9.08 -38.49
C ARG A 404 -1.89 8.29 -38.47
N THR A 405 -1.78 7.25 -37.68
CA THR A 405 -0.64 6.33 -37.57
C THR A 405 -0.90 5.01 -38.28
N GLY A 406 -2.06 4.80 -38.90
CA GLY A 406 -2.37 3.60 -39.66
C GLY A 406 -1.49 3.47 -40.90
N PHE A 407 -1.11 2.24 -41.24
CA PHE A 407 -0.33 1.87 -42.41
C PHE A 407 -0.95 2.36 -43.72
N PHE A 408 -2.26 2.64 -43.74
CA PHE A 408 -3.01 3.10 -44.88
C PHE A 408 -3.46 4.54 -44.72
N ALA A 409 -2.87 5.42 -45.51
CA ALA A 409 -3.22 6.85 -45.51
C ALA A 409 -4.58 7.12 -46.21
N LYS A 410 -5.04 6.21 -47.06
CA LYS A 410 -6.27 6.36 -47.83
C LYS A 410 -7.06 5.06 -47.88
N LYS A 411 -8.39 5.17 -47.96
CA LYS A 411 -9.32 4.03 -48.12
C LYS A 411 -8.99 3.19 -49.35
N ALA A 412 -8.58 3.81 -50.44
CA ALA A 412 -8.18 3.11 -51.68
C ALA A 412 -7.00 2.14 -51.46
N ASP A 413 -6.01 2.53 -50.64
CA ASP A 413 -4.81 1.74 -50.35
C ASP A 413 -5.18 0.47 -49.59
N VAL A 414 -6.15 0.57 -48.64
CA VAL A 414 -6.71 -0.58 -47.91
C VAL A 414 -7.40 -1.55 -48.87
N THR A 415 -8.20 -1.02 -49.76
CA THR A 415 -8.95 -1.85 -50.75
C THR A 415 -8.00 -2.59 -51.71
N GLU A 416 -6.98 -1.89 -52.21
CA GLU A 416 -5.95 -2.48 -53.07
C GLU A 416 -5.17 -3.58 -52.35
N PHE A 417 -4.75 -3.30 -51.11
CA PHE A 417 -4.06 -4.28 -50.27
C PHE A 417 -4.91 -5.53 -50.02
N LEU A 418 -6.15 -5.36 -49.57
CA LEU A 418 -7.06 -6.49 -49.34
C LEU A 418 -7.36 -7.29 -50.62
N ASN A 419 -7.57 -6.63 -51.73
CA ASN A 419 -7.76 -7.29 -53.04
C ASN A 419 -6.51 -8.11 -53.44
N SER A 420 -5.31 -7.64 -53.16
CA SER A 420 -4.07 -8.40 -53.47
C SER A 420 -3.97 -9.73 -52.67
N TRP A 421 -4.71 -9.84 -51.58
CA TRP A 421 -4.72 -11.03 -50.73
C TRP A 421 -5.90 -11.97 -51.00
N LEU A 422 -7.03 -11.46 -51.58
CA LEU A 422 -8.19 -12.27 -51.91
C LEU A 422 -7.89 -13.48 -52.81
N ASP A 423 -6.98 -13.31 -53.75
CA ASP A 423 -6.57 -14.37 -54.66
C ASP A 423 -5.58 -15.35 -54.03
N LYS A 424 -4.95 -14.95 -52.95
CA LYS A 424 -3.85 -15.68 -52.28
C LYS A 424 -4.34 -16.59 -51.15
N TYR A 425 -5.40 -16.21 -50.48
CA TYR A 425 -5.87 -16.90 -49.26
C TYR A 425 -7.30 -17.45 -49.39
N LYS A 426 -7.52 -18.60 -48.75
CA LYS A 426 -8.80 -19.35 -48.82
C LYS A 426 -9.94 -18.73 -48.01
N SER A 427 -9.64 -17.86 -47.06
CA SER A 427 -10.61 -17.18 -46.18
C SER A 427 -11.37 -16.05 -46.88
N GLN A 428 -11.84 -16.30 -48.12
CA GLN A 428 -12.48 -15.28 -48.95
C GLN A 428 -13.72 -14.65 -48.32
N GLU A 429 -14.52 -15.42 -47.57
CA GLU A 429 -15.76 -14.93 -46.97
C GLU A 429 -15.47 -13.84 -45.91
N GLU A 430 -14.48 -14.06 -45.02
CA GLU A 430 -14.13 -13.08 -44.01
C GLU A 430 -13.48 -11.82 -44.61
N LEU A 431 -12.65 -11.99 -45.63
CA LEU A 431 -12.07 -10.87 -46.37
C LEU A 431 -13.12 -10.07 -47.12
N GLN A 432 -14.09 -10.74 -47.76
CA GLN A 432 -15.20 -10.07 -48.42
C GLN A 432 -16.09 -9.33 -47.41
N GLU A 433 -16.37 -9.93 -46.27
CA GLU A 433 -17.14 -9.27 -45.22
C GLU A 433 -16.40 -8.07 -44.65
N LEU A 434 -15.08 -8.18 -44.44
CA LEU A 434 -14.23 -7.07 -44.04
C LEU A 434 -14.24 -5.94 -45.07
N LEU A 435 -14.06 -6.27 -46.35
CA LEU A 435 -14.14 -5.31 -47.46
C LEU A 435 -15.51 -4.61 -47.51
N LYS A 436 -16.61 -5.33 -47.33
CA LYS A 436 -17.97 -4.75 -47.30
C LYS A 436 -18.16 -3.77 -46.14
N ARG A 437 -17.49 -4.00 -45.00
CA ARG A 437 -17.58 -3.11 -43.86
C ARG A 437 -16.66 -1.88 -43.99
N ILE A 438 -15.58 -1.99 -44.79
CA ILE A 438 -14.62 -0.88 -45.04
C ILE A 438 -15.12 -0.01 -46.21
N LEU A 439 -15.75 -0.60 -47.20
CA LEU A 439 -16.36 0.10 -48.34
C LEU A 439 -17.67 0.77 -47.95
#